data_8cccc7a42ef8f4bed6c57f5c0f7f7d90
#
_entry.id   8cccc7a42ef8f4bed6c57f5c0f7f7d90
#
_cell.length_a   1.000
_cell.length_b   1.000
_cell.length_c   1.000
_cell.angle_alpha   90.00
_cell.angle_beta   90.00
_cell.angle_gamma   90.00
#
_symmetry.space_group_name_H-M   'P 1'
#
loop_
_entity.id
_entity.type
_entity.pdbx_description
1 polymer ?
#
loop_
_entity_poly.entity_id
_entity_poly.type
_entity_poly.pdbx_seq_one_letter_code
_entity_poly.pdbx_strand_id
1 'polypeptide(L)'
;MPHYPFHPQTREESLAQELTERLGDPQGLPLYLKVARRYTESSIRQILGRVMEVPDERIRTSRGALFNWLIQRHGKRLTPNDTPADARP
;
A
#
# COMPACT_ATOMS: atom_id res chain seq x y z
N MET A 1 -4.45 18.68 -19.75
CA MET A 1 -4.52 18.26 -19.22
C MET A 1 -4.37 17.38 -18.94
N PRO A 2 -4.11 17.19 -18.77
CA PRO A 2 -3.95 16.10 -18.49
C PRO A 2 -4.60 15.51 -17.74
N HIS A 3 -4.70 15.08 -17.74
CA HIS A 3 -5.34 14.59 -17.08
C HIS A 3 -4.92 13.50 -16.50
N TYR A 4 -5.24 13.57 -15.82
CA TYR A 4 -5.06 12.63 -14.88
C TYR A 4 -6.19 11.75 -14.86
N PRO A 5 -6.00 10.57 -15.37
CA PRO A 5 -7.10 9.64 -15.49
C PRO A 5 -7.60 9.08 -14.18
N PHE A 6 -6.82 9.15 -13.11
CA PHE A 6 -7.21 8.52 -11.85
C PHE A 6 -7.68 9.56 -10.85
N HIS A 7 -8.90 9.40 -10.38
CA HIS A 7 -9.47 10.28 -9.36
C HIS A 7 -9.95 9.42 -8.21
N PRO A 8 -9.22 9.42 -7.11
CA PRO A 8 -9.61 8.55 -5.99
C PRO A 8 -10.97 8.92 -5.43
N GLN A 9 -11.80 7.93 -5.25
CA GLN A 9 -13.12 8.14 -4.69
C GLN A 9 -13.34 7.31 -3.45
N THR A 10 -12.47 6.36 -3.14
CA THR A 10 -12.58 5.56 -1.95
C THR A 10 -11.33 5.73 -1.13
N ARG A 11 -11.40 5.28 0.13
CA ARG A 11 -10.23 5.29 1.00
C ARG A 11 -9.11 4.46 0.40
N GLU A 12 -9.46 3.31 -0.15
CA GLU A 12 -8.45 2.41 -0.73
C GLU A 12 -7.78 3.06 -1.92
N GLU A 13 -8.55 3.75 -2.75
CA GLU A 13 -7.97 4.43 -3.90
C GLU A 13 -7.08 5.59 -3.51
N SER A 14 -7.50 6.36 -2.51
CA SER A 14 -6.67 7.44 -2.00
C SER A 14 -5.36 6.92 -1.42
N LEU A 15 -5.44 5.84 -0.68
CA LEU A 15 -4.27 5.23 -0.08
C LEU A 15 -3.34 4.69 -1.15
N ALA A 16 -3.89 4.03 -2.16
CA ALA A 16 -3.09 3.50 -3.26
C ALA A 16 -2.40 4.62 -4.03
N GLN A 17 -3.08 5.72 -4.24
CA GLN A 17 -2.47 6.86 -4.92
C GLN A 17 -1.33 7.44 -4.08
N GLU A 18 -1.54 7.56 -2.79
CA GLU A 18 -0.49 8.05 -1.91
C GLU A 18 0.74 7.14 -1.96
N LEU A 19 0.54 5.83 -1.94
CA LEU A 19 1.64 4.89 -2.04
C LEU A 19 2.38 5.07 -3.36
N THR A 20 1.65 5.19 -4.45
CA THR A 20 2.22 5.40 -5.76
C THR A 20 3.14 6.62 -5.77
N GLU A 21 2.66 7.71 -5.19
CA GLU A 21 3.40 8.96 -5.19
C GLU A 21 4.61 8.91 -4.26
N ARG A 22 4.41 8.42 -3.05
CA ARG A 22 5.48 8.43 -2.06
C ARG A 22 6.58 7.43 -2.39
N LEU A 23 6.21 6.31 -3.00
CA LEU A 23 7.20 5.31 -3.38
C LEU A 23 7.81 5.60 -4.74
N GLY A 24 7.31 6.62 -5.43
CA GLY A 24 7.85 6.99 -6.73
C GLY A 24 7.66 5.91 -7.77
N ASP A 25 6.51 5.25 -7.74
CA ASP A 25 6.25 4.11 -8.63
C ASP A 25 4.94 4.35 -9.37
N PRO A 26 4.99 5.18 -10.42
CA PRO A 26 3.76 5.54 -11.12
C PRO A 26 3.03 4.37 -11.75
N GLN A 27 3.73 3.27 -12.00
CA GLN A 27 3.09 2.11 -12.59
C GLN A 27 2.59 1.13 -11.56
N GLY A 28 2.77 1.43 -10.29
CA GLY A 28 2.40 0.52 -9.22
C GLY A 28 0.97 0.62 -8.75
N LEU A 29 0.17 1.52 -9.30
CA LEU A 29 -1.18 1.76 -8.81
C LEU A 29 -2.02 0.48 -8.70
N PRO A 30 -2.06 -0.39 -9.72
CA PRO A 30 -2.86 -1.62 -9.57
C PRO A 30 -2.40 -2.49 -8.41
N LEU A 31 -1.10 -2.59 -8.20
CA LEU A 31 -0.57 -3.36 -7.08
C LEU A 31 -0.96 -2.72 -5.76
N TYR A 32 -0.84 -1.40 -5.65
CA TYR A 32 -1.13 -0.73 -4.40
C TYR A 32 -2.63 -0.71 -4.10
N LEU A 33 -3.47 -0.78 -5.12
CA LEU A 33 -4.89 -0.98 -4.90
C LEU A 33 -5.16 -2.33 -4.25
N LYS A 34 -4.47 -3.37 -4.71
CA LYS A 34 -4.59 -4.68 -4.06
C LYS A 34 -4.13 -4.62 -2.62
N VAL A 35 -3.01 -3.95 -2.38
CA VAL A 35 -2.47 -3.82 -1.04
C VAL A 35 -3.48 -3.10 -0.14
N ALA A 36 -4.06 -2.01 -0.64
CA ALA A 36 -5.02 -1.24 0.15
C ALA A 36 -6.26 -2.04 0.49
N ARG A 37 -6.61 -3.01 -0.33
CA ARG A 37 -7.77 -3.85 -0.10
C ARG A 37 -7.49 -5.04 0.80
N ARG A 38 -6.23 -5.41 0.95
CA ARG A 38 -5.86 -6.62 1.68
C ARG A 38 -5.31 -6.38 3.07
N TYR A 39 -4.74 -5.21 3.29
CA TYR A 39 -4.04 -4.93 4.54
C TYR A 39 -4.66 -3.75 5.25
N THR A 40 -4.47 -3.68 6.57
CA THR A 40 -4.99 -2.57 7.34
C THR A 40 -4.24 -1.30 6.99
N GLU A 41 -4.92 -0.18 7.05
CA GLU A 41 -4.29 1.09 6.76
C GLU A 41 -3.16 1.37 7.74
N SER A 42 -3.35 1.03 9.02
CA SER A 42 -2.31 1.31 10.00
C SER A 42 -1.03 0.55 9.68
N SER A 43 -1.12 -0.73 9.26
CA SER A 43 0.08 -1.45 8.92
C SER A 43 0.70 -0.93 7.63
N ILE A 44 -0.12 -0.52 6.66
CA ILE A 44 0.40 0.07 5.44
C ILE A 44 1.19 1.33 5.75
N ARG A 45 0.65 2.23 6.57
CA ARG A 45 1.33 3.47 6.91
C ARG A 45 2.58 3.23 7.73
N GLN A 46 2.53 2.27 8.62
CA GLN A 46 3.68 1.93 9.44
C GLN A 46 4.84 1.43 8.57
N ILE A 47 4.53 0.54 7.64
CA ILE A 47 5.56 -0.01 6.76
C ILE A 47 6.04 1.05 5.77
N LEU A 48 5.14 1.87 5.26
CA LEU A 48 5.54 2.97 4.39
C LEU A 48 6.53 3.89 5.11
N GLY A 49 6.25 4.21 6.38
CA GLY A 49 7.18 5.04 7.15
C GLY A 49 8.55 4.42 7.26
N ARG A 50 8.62 3.11 7.49
CA ARG A 50 9.90 2.41 7.56
C ARG A 50 10.65 2.47 6.24
N VAL A 51 9.94 2.25 5.14
CA VAL A 51 10.56 2.27 3.82
C VAL A 51 11.11 3.66 3.52
N MET A 52 10.37 4.70 3.88
CA MET A 52 10.81 6.06 3.61
C MET A 52 12.01 6.47 4.46
N GLU A 53 12.25 5.77 5.55
CA GLU A 53 13.41 6.06 6.40
C GLU A 53 14.69 5.37 5.92
N VAL A 54 14.58 4.42 5.03
CA VAL A 54 15.78 3.71 4.55
C VAL A 54 16.57 4.65 3.66
N PRO A 55 17.89 4.82 3.91
CA PRO A 55 18.71 5.67 3.04
C PRO A 55 18.75 5.14 1.62
N ASP A 56 18.85 6.06 0.66
CA ASP A 56 18.85 5.68 -0.75
C ASP A 56 19.92 4.64 -1.06
N GLU A 57 21.08 4.79 -0.45
CA GLU A 57 22.19 3.89 -0.75
C GLU A 57 21.96 2.48 -0.27
N ARG A 58 20.95 2.28 0.57
CA ARG A 58 20.61 0.94 1.03
C ARG A 58 19.49 0.30 0.24
N ILE A 59 18.87 1.06 -0.65
CA ILE A 59 17.79 0.54 -1.49
C ILE A 59 18.43 -0.19 -2.66
N ARG A 60 18.26 -1.48 -2.72
CA ARG A 60 18.90 -2.28 -3.76
C ARG A 60 18.11 -2.35 -5.04
N THR A 61 16.82 -2.29 -4.95
CA THR A 61 15.97 -2.34 -6.14
C THR A 61 15.18 -1.04 -6.24
N SER A 62 14.10 -0.93 -5.49
CA SER A 62 13.29 0.28 -5.45
C SER A 62 12.55 0.31 -4.14
N ARG A 63 12.09 1.50 -3.76
CA ARG A 63 11.30 1.62 -2.55
C ARG A 63 9.98 0.86 -2.68
N GLY A 64 9.41 0.85 -3.89
CA GLY A 64 8.19 0.09 -4.11
C GLY A 64 8.40 -1.40 -3.90
N ALA A 65 9.51 -1.94 -4.41
CA ALA A 65 9.82 -3.35 -4.22
C ALA A 65 10.05 -3.67 -2.76
N LEU A 66 10.76 -2.81 -2.05
CA LEU A 66 11.00 -3.00 -0.63
C LEU A 66 9.69 -2.95 0.15
N PHE A 67 8.83 -1.97 -0.17
CA PHE A 67 7.54 -1.86 0.49
C PHE A 67 6.72 -3.13 0.27
N ASN A 68 6.67 -3.59 -0.98
CA ASN A 68 5.88 -4.78 -1.30
C ASN A 68 6.38 -6.00 -0.54
N TRP A 69 7.69 -6.16 -0.46
CA TRP A 69 8.29 -7.27 0.28
C TRP A 69 7.91 -7.21 1.76
N LEU A 70 8.02 -6.02 2.35
CA LEU A 70 7.74 -5.85 3.77
C LEU A 70 6.25 -6.02 4.09
N ILE A 71 5.37 -5.50 3.24
CA ILE A 71 3.94 -5.59 3.52
C ILE A 71 3.48 -7.05 3.48
N GLN A 72 4.06 -7.84 2.58
CA GLN A 72 3.68 -9.24 2.49
C GLN A 72 4.15 -10.04 3.69
N ARG A 73 5.25 -9.64 4.30
CA ARG A 73 5.79 -10.35 5.45
C ARG A 73 5.25 -9.86 6.76
N HIS A 74 5.01 -8.56 6.87
CA HIS A 74 4.72 -7.96 8.17
C HIS A 74 3.40 -7.20 8.20
N GLY A 75 2.75 -7.01 7.07
CA GLY A 75 1.49 -6.29 7.04
C GLY A 75 0.39 -7.09 7.71
N LYS A 76 -0.48 -6.39 8.41
CA LYS A 76 -1.62 -7.02 9.03
C LYS A 76 -2.77 -7.04 8.02
N ARG A 77 -3.21 -8.24 7.66
CA ARG A 77 -4.23 -8.39 6.65
C ARG A 77 -5.60 -8.09 7.23
N LEU A 78 -6.41 -7.46 6.39
CA LEU A 78 -7.83 -7.36 6.68
C LEU A 78 -8.42 -8.76 6.53
N THR A 79 -9.19 -9.19 7.49
CA THR A 79 -9.80 -10.49 7.36
C THR A 79 -11.27 -10.30 7.05
N PRO A 80 -11.84 -11.22 6.31
CA PRO A 80 -13.27 -11.13 6.03
C PRO A 80 -14.08 -11.12 7.30
N ASN A 81 -13.52 -11.67 8.35
CA ASN A 81 -14.24 -11.73 9.57
C ASN A 81 -14.06 -10.56 10.43
N ASP A 82 -13.14 -9.74 10.10
CA ASP A 82 -13.12 -8.47 10.71
C ASP A 82 -14.39 -7.79 10.41
N THR A 83 -14.95 -8.33 9.45
CA THR A 83 -16.27 -7.94 9.17
C THR A 83 -17.10 -8.94 9.87
N PRO A 84 -17.40 -9.33 10.44
CA PRO A 84 -17.86 -10.27 10.99
C PRO A 84 -18.10 -11.42 10.98
N ALA A 85 -18.02 -11.48 10.87
CA ALA A 85 -18.28 -12.36 10.85
C ALA A 85 -18.39 -13.19 10.88
N ASP A 86 -18.24 -13.03 10.96
CA ASP A 86 -18.25 -13.80 10.86
C ASP A 86 -18.42 -14.47 10.92
N ALA A 87 -18.58 -13.95 10.87
CA ALA A 87 -18.59 -14.51 10.77
C ALA A 87 -18.44 -15.40 10.93
N ARG A 88 -18.27 -15.73 11.31
CA ARG A 88 -18.00 -16.65 11.34
C ARG A 88 -18.22 -17.40 11.67
N PRO A 89 -18.30 -17.68 11.63
CA PRO A 89 -18.28 -18.50 11.90
C PRO A 89 -18.19 -19.07 12.20
#